data_a512b0c4fe1f547a1add27d6282a1e5a
#
_entry.id   a512b0c4fe1f547a1add27d6282a1e5a
#
_cell.length_a   1.000
_cell.length_b   1.000
_cell.length_c   1.000
_cell.angle_alpha   90.00
_cell.angle_beta   90.00
_cell.angle_gamma   90.00
#
_symmetry.space_group_name_H-M   'P 1'
#
loop_
_entity.id
_entity.type
_entity.pdbx_description
1 polymer ?
#
loop_
_entity_poly.entity_id
_entity_poly.type
_entity_poly.pdbx_seq_one_letter_code
_entity_poly.pdbx_strand_id
1 'polypeptide(L)'
;MDKPFHCKQLAGRLATFGTLLLLVASLLAPAIASDFTARSGGPSSKEMLARNAPGAVDGMSFFRPVMSGVLYRGGFQGGDKGRTGLSTSQRTSLCEKGFSKAWYADFGKNTNYGTTSCSAGSLDYTSARSSRPADFLKGVHSVIENPDEGPVFVHCMWGVHSSGALSAMALVQFCGWSEERAKQYWNEARNNAPCGGSCDKWIDAKFKHFKYDPALEISDAQRATICPK
;
A
#
# COMPACT_ATOMS: atom_id res chain seq x y z
N MET A 1 88.73 5.23 -37.72
CA MET A 1 88.82 4.44 -36.46
C MET A 1 87.40 4.07 -36.13
N ASP A 2 86.94 3.00 -36.75
CA ASP A 2 85.55 2.56 -36.73
C ASP A 2 85.41 1.36 -35.79
N LYS A 3 84.43 1.41 -34.90
CA LYS A 3 84.06 0.28 -34.07
C LYS A 3 82.67 -0.14 -34.48
N PRO A 4 82.38 -1.46 -34.70
CA PRO A 4 81.09 -1.95 -35.17
C PRO A 4 80.12 -2.07 -34.02
N PHE A 5 78.86 -1.73 -34.33
CA PHE A 5 77.71 -1.91 -33.47
C PHE A 5 77.28 -3.38 -33.48
N HIS A 6 77.14 -3.95 -32.27
CA HIS A 6 76.56 -5.25 -32.08
C HIS A 6 75.05 -5.10 -31.82
N CYS A 7 74.25 -5.63 -32.72
CA CYS A 7 72.81 -5.76 -32.58
C CYS A 7 72.50 -6.96 -31.68
N LYS A 8 71.97 -6.70 -30.47
CA LYS A 8 71.39 -7.76 -29.61
C LYS A 8 69.90 -7.87 -29.87
N GLN A 9 69.48 -9.01 -30.42
CA GLN A 9 68.13 -9.41 -30.52
C GLN A 9 67.51 -9.58 -29.09
N LEU A 10 66.49 -8.82 -28.78
CA LEU A 10 65.64 -9.02 -27.61
C LEU A 10 64.42 -9.87 -28.03
N ALA A 11 64.39 -11.09 -27.54
CA ALA A 11 63.26 -11.99 -27.68
C ALA A 11 62.09 -11.46 -26.91
N GLY A 12 61.00 -11.11 -27.61
CA GLY A 12 59.74 -10.69 -27.01
C GLY A 12 59.07 -11.83 -26.28
N ARG A 13 58.83 -11.67 -25.00
CA ARG A 13 57.90 -12.51 -24.25
C ARG A 13 56.50 -11.98 -24.50
N LEU A 14 55.68 -12.74 -25.20
CA LEU A 14 54.24 -12.54 -25.24
C LEU A 14 53.66 -12.78 -23.81
N ALA A 15 53.22 -11.72 -23.16
CA ALA A 15 52.40 -11.81 -21.96
C ALA A 15 50.95 -12.02 -22.41
N THR A 16 50.45 -13.24 -22.23
CA THR A 16 49.01 -13.57 -22.38
C THR A 16 48.27 -12.90 -21.24
N PHE A 17 47.58 -11.78 -21.54
CA PHE A 17 46.56 -11.21 -20.65
C PHE A 17 45.36 -12.12 -20.62
N GLY A 18 45.26 -12.96 -19.60
CA GLY A 18 44.06 -13.68 -19.27
C GLY A 18 42.99 -12.70 -18.80
N THR A 19 42.01 -12.47 -19.65
CA THR A 19 40.81 -11.70 -19.31
C THR A 19 39.99 -12.52 -18.32
N LEU A 20 40.13 -12.21 -17.03
CA LEU A 20 39.28 -12.77 -15.96
C LEU A 20 37.89 -12.17 -16.09
N LEU A 21 37.00 -12.85 -16.76
CA LEU A 21 35.56 -12.50 -16.85
C LEU A 21 34.95 -12.77 -15.46
N LEU A 22 34.88 -11.74 -14.63
CA LEU A 22 34.09 -11.76 -13.39
C LEU A 22 32.61 -11.84 -13.78
N LEU A 23 32.06 -13.05 -13.82
CA LEU A 23 30.63 -13.28 -13.80
C LEU A 23 30.08 -12.80 -12.45
N VAL A 24 29.63 -11.55 -12.42
CA VAL A 24 28.77 -11.06 -11.34
C VAL A 24 27.43 -11.75 -11.53
N ALA A 25 27.27 -12.91 -10.91
CA ALA A 25 25.96 -13.52 -10.72
C ALA A 25 25.17 -12.59 -9.79
N SER A 26 24.39 -11.69 -10.39
CA SER A 26 23.36 -10.95 -9.65
C SER A 26 22.40 -12.01 -9.10
N LEU A 27 22.55 -12.33 -7.81
CA LEU A 27 21.56 -13.03 -7.03
C LEU A 27 20.34 -12.11 -6.97
N LEU A 28 19.51 -12.18 -8.01
CA LEU A 28 18.14 -11.71 -7.93
C LEU A 28 17.48 -12.58 -6.84
N ALA A 29 17.42 -12.03 -5.64
CA ALA A 29 16.55 -12.59 -4.62
C ALA A 29 15.15 -12.72 -5.28
N PRO A 30 14.50 -13.90 -5.21
CA PRO A 30 13.15 -14.00 -5.73
C PRO A 30 12.33 -12.94 -5.00
N ALA A 31 11.76 -12.00 -5.78
CA ALA A 31 10.76 -11.10 -5.24
C ALA A 31 9.69 -12.00 -4.65
N ILE A 32 9.54 -11.98 -3.33
CA ILE A 32 8.45 -12.67 -2.65
C ILE A 32 7.22 -11.97 -3.18
N ALA A 33 6.55 -12.60 -4.15
CA ALA A 33 5.27 -12.11 -4.64
C ALA A 33 4.35 -12.08 -3.42
N SER A 34 4.09 -10.89 -2.89
CA SER A 34 3.19 -10.75 -1.75
C SER A 34 1.82 -11.24 -2.22
N ASP A 35 1.08 -11.94 -1.34
CA ASP A 35 -0.31 -12.36 -1.60
C ASP A 35 -1.23 -11.18 -1.96
N PHE A 36 -0.69 -9.97 -1.90
CA PHE A 36 -1.33 -8.67 -2.12
C PHE A 36 -0.91 -7.98 -3.41
N THR A 37 -0.19 -8.66 -4.33
CA THR A 37 0.11 -8.09 -5.67
C THR A 37 -1.16 -7.84 -6.46
N ALA A 38 -1.14 -6.80 -7.31
CA ALA A 38 -2.25 -6.48 -8.18
C ALA A 38 -2.59 -7.68 -9.08
N ARG A 39 -3.80 -8.19 -8.95
CA ARG A 39 -4.37 -9.18 -9.87
C ARG A 39 -5.04 -8.42 -11.00
N SER A 40 -5.02 -8.95 -12.21
CA SER A 40 -5.76 -8.38 -13.33
C SER A 40 -7.27 -8.32 -13.01
N GLY A 41 -7.80 -7.12 -12.90
CA GLY A 41 -9.15 -6.83 -12.44
C GLY A 41 -9.24 -6.61 -10.92
N GLY A 42 -10.01 -5.61 -10.52
CA GLY A 42 -10.20 -5.26 -9.12
C GLY A 42 -10.93 -6.34 -8.31
N PRO A 43 -11.03 -6.14 -6.98
CA PRO A 43 -11.70 -7.07 -6.10
C PRO A 43 -13.19 -7.16 -6.43
N SER A 44 -13.77 -8.36 -6.28
CA SER A 44 -15.20 -8.57 -6.37
C SER A 44 -15.94 -7.95 -5.17
N SER A 45 -17.23 -7.65 -5.33
CA SER A 45 -18.07 -7.18 -4.22
C SER A 45 -18.02 -8.13 -3.02
N LYS A 46 -17.97 -9.45 -3.26
CA LYS A 46 -17.84 -10.46 -2.20
C LYS A 46 -16.55 -10.29 -1.39
N GLU A 47 -15.43 -10.05 -2.04
CA GLU A 47 -14.14 -9.82 -1.37
C GLU A 47 -14.13 -8.50 -0.60
N MET A 48 -14.67 -7.44 -1.18
CA MET A 48 -14.76 -6.11 -0.54
C MET A 48 -15.65 -6.10 0.70
N LEU A 49 -16.65 -6.98 0.77
CA LEU A 49 -17.59 -7.10 1.89
C LEU A 49 -17.22 -8.23 2.85
N ALA A 50 -16.26 -9.08 2.53
CA ALA A 50 -15.80 -10.16 3.40
C ALA A 50 -15.34 -9.63 4.77
N ARG A 51 -15.57 -10.40 5.82
CA ARG A 51 -15.08 -10.04 7.17
C ARG A 51 -13.57 -10.14 7.29
N ASN A 52 -12.99 -11.14 6.63
CA ASN A 52 -11.54 -11.28 6.50
C ASN A 52 -11.25 -11.87 5.12
N ALA A 53 -10.33 -11.24 4.38
CA ALA A 53 -9.84 -11.76 3.12
C ALA A 53 -8.90 -12.95 3.36
N PRO A 54 -8.76 -13.89 2.41
CA PRO A 54 -7.69 -14.88 2.42
C PRO A 54 -6.33 -14.19 2.59
N GLY A 55 -5.46 -14.73 3.42
CA GLY A 55 -4.15 -14.14 3.71
C GLY A 55 -4.20 -12.92 4.64
N ALA A 56 -5.30 -12.74 5.37
CA ALA A 56 -5.42 -11.66 6.35
C ALA A 56 -4.24 -11.63 7.33
N VAL A 57 -3.85 -10.43 7.71
CA VAL A 57 -2.79 -10.20 8.69
C VAL A 57 -3.32 -10.52 10.08
N ASP A 58 -2.55 -11.30 10.87
CA ASP A 58 -2.92 -11.66 12.23
C ASP A 58 -3.17 -10.42 13.11
N GLY A 59 -4.18 -10.51 13.96
CA GLY A 59 -4.59 -9.40 14.82
C GLY A 59 -5.35 -8.28 14.12
N MET A 60 -5.73 -8.47 12.85
CA MET A 60 -6.57 -7.54 12.11
C MET A 60 -8.00 -8.07 12.00
N SER A 61 -8.97 -7.23 12.30
CA SER A 61 -10.38 -7.52 12.08
C SER A 61 -10.87 -6.89 10.77
N PHE A 62 -11.80 -7.54 10.10
CA PHE A 62 -12.39 -7.01 8.86
C PHE A 62 -11.37 -6.64 7.78
N PHE A 63 -10.24 -7.36 7.73
CA PHE A 63 -9.22 -7.16 6.71
C PHE A 63 -9.75 -7.57 5.34
N ARG A 64 -9.70 -6.65 4.37
CA ARG A 64 -10.25 -6.87 3.03
C ARG A 64 -9.71 -5.88 2.00
N PRO A 65 -9.69 -6.26 0.70
CA PRO A 65 -9.29 -5.37 -0.37
C PRO A 65 -10.34 -4.28 -0.63
N VAL A 66 -9.87 -3.14 -1.10
CA VAL A 66 -10.67 -2.03 -1.65
C VAL A 66 -10.30 -1.80 -3.12
N MET A 67 -9.01 -1.75 -3.41
CA MET A 67 -8.44 -1.74 -4.75
C MET A 67 -7.30 -2.77 -4.80
N SER A 68 -7.31 -3.62 -5.83
CA SER A 68 -6.41 -4.77 -5.94
C SER A 68 -4.95 -4.32 -5.92
N GLY A 69 -4.14 -4.90 -5.03
CA GLY A 69 -2.71 -4.59 -4.90
C GLY A 69 -2.37 -3.17 -4.43
N VAL A 70 -3.36 -2.31 -4.18
CA VAL A 70 -3.15 -0.89 -3.84
C VAL A 70 -3.68 -0.55 -2.47
N LEU A 71 -4.95 -0.83 -2.19
CA LEU A 71 -5.59 -0.39 -0.95
C LEU A 71 -6.36 -1.52 -0.29
N TYR A 72 -6.05 -1.73 0.98
CA TYR A 72 -6.71 -2.66 1.88
C TYR A 72 -7.21 -1.91 3.11
N ARG A 73 -8.28 -2.45 3.72
CA ARG A 73 -8.85 -1.86 4.93
C ARG A 73 -9.09 -2.89 6.02
N GLY A 74 -9.18 -2.40 7.26
CA GLY A 74 -9.50 -3.26 8.40
C GLY A 74 -9.62 -2.51 9.71
N GLY A 75 -9.60 -3.26 10.80
CA GLY A 75 -9.48 -2.79 12.17
C GLY A 75 -8.39 -3.54 12.88
N PHE A 76 -8.03 -3.12 14.09
CA PHE A 76 -7.12 -3.88 14.93
C PHE A 76 -7.89 -4.65 16.00
N GLN A 77 -7.54 -5.93 16.18
CA GLN A 77 -8.03 -6.71 17.31
C GLN A 77 -7.23 -6.37 18.57
N GLY A 78 -7.90 -6.35 19.66
CA GLY A 78 -7.26 -6.10 20.94
C GLY A 78 -7.58 -4.72 21.49
N GLY A 79 -8.80 -4.29 21.25
CA GLY A 79 -9.34 -3.06 21.74
C GLY A 79 -9.16 -2.89 23.24
N ASP A 80 -7.92 -2.72 23.66
CA ASP A 80 -7.71 -1.87 24.82
C ASP A 80 -8.38 -0.55 24.51
N LYS A 81 -9.17 -0.11 25.45
CA LYS A 81 -10.00 1.10 25.38
C LYS A 81 -9.19 2.39 25.13
N GLY A 82 -7.87 2.26 24.89
CA GLY A 82 -6.95 3.29 24.44
C GLY A 82 -6.83 3.26 22.92
N ARG A 83 -7.09 4.36 22.25
CA ARG A 83 -6.93 4.60 20.83
C ARG A 83 -5.43 4.66 20.44
N THR A 84 -4.71 3.57 20.62
CA THR A 84 -3.23 3.55 20.57
C THR A 84 -2.64 3.23 19.20
N GLY A 85 -3.48 2.92 18.20
CA GLY A 85 -3.02 2.50 16.88
C GLY A 85 -2.54 1.04 16.85
N LEU A 86 -1.83 0.67 15.79
CA LEU A 86 -1.25 -0.66 15.62
C LEU A 86 -0.08 -0.88 16.58
N SER A 87 -0.01 -2.08 17.17
CA SER A 87 1.15 -2.52 17.94
C SER A 87 2.37 -2.71 17.04
N THR A 88 3.55 -2.80 17.63
CA THR A 88 4.78 -3.08 16.87
C THR A 88 4.69 -4.39 16.10
N SER A 89 4.16 -5.47 16.71
CA SER A 89 3.99 -6.76 16.05
C SER A 89 3.05 -6.70 14.85
N GLN A 90 1.94 -5.98 14.96
CA GLN A 90 1.02 -5.77 13.84
C GLN A 90 1.66 -4.98 12.69
N ARG A 91 2.44 -3.95 13.02
CA ARG A 91 3.18 -3.19 12.01
C ARG A 91 4.25 -4.03 11.32
N THR A 92 5.00 -4.82 12.08
CA THR A 92 5.97 -5.77 11.52
C THR A 92 5.28 -6.78 10.61
N SER A 93 4.15 -7.36 11.03
CA SER A 93 3.40 -8.31 10.22
C SER A 93 2.87 -7.71 8.91
N LEU A 94 2.39 -6.46 8.92
CA LEU A 94 2.03 -5.75 7.69
C LEU A 94 3.23 -5.54 6.78
N CYS A 95 4.35 -5.06 7.34
CA CYS A 95 5.59 -4.84 6.62
C CYS A 95 6.09 -6.12 5.95
N GLU A 96 6.15 -7.25 6.67
CA GLU A 96 6.57 -8.56 6.13
C GLU A 96 5.67 -9.07 5.00
N LYS A 97 4.42 -8.60 4.95
CA LYS A 97 3.50 -8.87 3.84
C LYS A 97 3.59 -7.86 2.69
N GLY A 98 4.59 -6.97 2.73
CA GLY A 98 4.88 -6.02 1.67
C GLY A 98 4.06 -4.73 1.70
N PHE A 99 3.34 -4.44 2.78
CA PHE A 99 2.69 -3.14 2.94
C PHE A 99 3.73 -2.05 3.21
N SER A 100 3.68 -0.96 2.45
CA SER A 100 4.59 0.18 2.60
C SER A 100 4.03 1.30 3.46
N LYS A 101 2.71 1.42 3.52
CA LYS A 101 2.03 2.51 4.25
C LYS A 101 0.86 1.96 5.07
N ALA A 102 0.71 2.46 6.29
CA ALA A 102 -0.47 2.24 7.10
C ALA A 102 -1.05 3.56 7.58
N TRP A 103 -2.38 3.68 7.55
CA TRP A 103 -3.11 4.88 7.94
C TRP A 103 -4.14 4.57 9.01
N TYR A 104 -4.00 5.21 10.17
CA TYR A 104 -5.01 5.14 11.21
C TYR A 104 -6.07 6.22 11.00
N ALA A 105 -7.25 5.81 10.58
CA ALA A 105 -8.40 6.68 10.39
C ALA A 105 -9.02 7.04 11.74
N ASP A 106 -8.38 7.94 12.50
CA ASP A 106 -8.83 8.41 13.79
C ASP A 106 -9.52 9.79 13.70
N PHE A 107 -10.25 10.14 14.77
CA PHE A 107 -10.84 11.45 14.95
C PHE A 107 -9.88 12.46 15.62
N GLY A 108 -8.72 11.97 16.06
CA GLY A 108 -7.76 12.69 16.86
C GLY A 108 -6.81 13.61 16.08
N LYS A 109 -5.64 13.81 16.63
CA LYS A 109 -4.56 14.61 16.05
C LYS A 109 -3.90 13.84 14.92
N ASN A 110 -3.33 14.55 13.93
CA ASN A 110 -2.39 13.93 12.99
C ASN A 110 -1.20 13.43 13.81
N THR A 111 -1.02 12.13 13.84
CA THR A 111 0.06 11.47 14.58
C THR A 111 0.91 10.72 13.57
N ASN A 112 2.21 10.99 13.58
CA ASN A 112 3.19 10.15 12.92
C ASN A 112 3.63 9.08 13.92
N TYR A 113 3.34 7.82 13.63
CA TYR A 113 3.72 6.68 14.47
C TYR A 113 5.10 6.13 14.10
N GLY A 114 5.76 6.73 13.10
CA GLY A 114 7.09 6.37 12.62
C GLY A 114 7.09 5.21 11.63
N THR A 115 8.31 4.85 11.23
CA THR A 115 8.59 3.79 10.28
C THR A 115 8.93 2.50 11.00
N THR A 116 8.47 1.36 10.49
CA THR A 116 8.82 0.02 10.95
C THR A 116 9.57 -0.69 9.83
N SER A 117 10.82 -1.08 10.08
CA SER A 117 11.61 -1.88 9.13
C SER A 117 11.40 -3.37 9.34
N CYS A 118 11.45 -4.14 8.24
CA CYS A 118 11.34 -5.60 8.22
C CYS A 118 12.14 -6.19 7.06
N SER A 119 12.13 -7.50 6.86
CA SER A 119 12.86 -8.16 5.78
C SER A 119 12.32 -7.80 4.39
N ALA A 120 11.03 -7.49 4.25
CA ALA A 120 10.40 -7.11 3.00
C ALA A 120 10.54 -5.61 2.66
N GLY A 121 11.06 -4.78 3.57
CA GLY A 121 11.23 -3.35 3.35
C GLY A 121 10.91 -2.50 4.57
N SER A 122 10.07 -1.48 4.40
CA SER A 122 9.64 -0.60 5.49
C SER A 122 8.17 -0.22 5.37
N LEU A 123 7.53 -0.01 6.51
CA LEU A 123 6.15 0.45 6.64
C LEU A 123 6.13 1.82 7.32
N ASP A 124 5.66 2.83 6.64
CA ASP A 124 5.38 4.14 7.22
C ASP A 124 3.97 4.15 7.83
N TYR A 125 3.87 4.48 9.12
CA TYR A 125 2.61 4.49 9.82
C TYR A 125 2.25 5.88 10.34
N THR A 126 1.10 6.38 9.90
CA THR A 126 0.59 7.70 10.26
C THR A 126 -0.93 7.68 10.48
N SER A 127 -1.49 8.78 10.97
CA SER A 127 -2.94 8.92 11.08
C SER A 127 -3.51 9.80 9.98
N ALA A 128 -4.74 9.50 9.57
CA ALA A 128 -5.53 10.33 8.68
C ALA A 128 -6.92 10.60 9.28
N ARG A 129 -7.41 11.82 9.13
CA ARG A 129 -8.79 12.13 9.48
C ARG A 129 -9.70 11.88 8.29
N SER A 130 -10.80 11.15 8.49
CA SER A 130 -11.82 10.99 7.44
C SER A 130 -12.49 12.33 7.04
N SER A 131 -12.30 13.39 7.81
CA SER A 131 -12.69 14.76 7.46
C SER A 131 -11.61 15.54 6.70
N ARG A 132 -10.43 14.98 6.49
CA ARG A 132 -9.31 15.56 5.73
C ARG A 132 -8.61 14.46 4.94
N PRO A 133 -9.26 13.94 3.89
CA PRO A 133 -8.77 12.77 3.16
C PRO A 133 -7.58 13.03 2.23
N ALA A 134 -7.24 14.30 1.96
CA ALA A 134 -6.30 14.67 0.90
C ALA A 134 -4.92 13.97 1.03
N ASP A 135 -4.31 13.98 2.22
CA ASP A 135 -2.99 13.35 2.41
C ASP A 135 -3.06 11.82 2.27
N PHE A 136 -4.14 11.21 2.75
CA PHE A 136 -4.39 9.79 2.54
C PHE A 136 -4.53 9.46 1.06
N LEU A 137 -5.31 10.24 0.30
CA LEU A 137 -5.51 10.04 -1.14
C LEU A 137 -4.20 10.22 -1.92
N LYS A 138 -3.36 11.21 -1.56
CA LYS A 138 -2.01 11.34 -2.13
C LYS A 138 -1.13 10.11 -1.84
N GLY A 139 -1.20 9.57 -0.62
CA GLY A 139 -0.48 8.36 -0.27
C GLY A 139 -0.94 7.13 -1.05
N VAL A 140 -2.24 7.02 -1.34
CA VAL A 140 -2.78 5.96 -2.20
C VAL A 140 -2.35 6.17 -3.66
N HIS A 141 -2.42 7.40 -4.16
CA HIS A 141 -1.99 7.76 -5.52
C HIS A 141 -0.51 7.42 -5.74
N SER A 142 0.36 7.72 -4.77
CA SER A 142 1.79 7.40 -4.90
C SER A 142 2.04 5.90 -5.12
N VAL A 143 1.26 5.03 -4.48
CA VAL A 143 1.35 3.58 -4.68
C VAL A 143 0.75 3.15 -6.03
N ILE A 144 -0.27 3.82 -6.54
CA ILE A 144 -0.80 3.56 -7.88
C ILE A 144 0.24 3.89 -8.95
N GLU A 145 0.96 5.01 -8.78
CA GLU A 145 2.02 5.42 -9.71
C GLU A 145 3.31 4.59 -9.56
N ASN A 146 3.56 4.04 -8.38
CA ASN A 146 4.75 3.25 -8.07
C ASN A 146 4.33 1.89 -7.43
N PRO A 147 3.85 0.93 -8.21
CA PRO A 147 3.35 -0.35 -7.69
C PRO A 147 4.37 -1.15 -6.87
N ASP A 148 5.65 -0.94 -7.12
CA ASP A 148 6.75 -1.59 -6.39
C ASP A 148 6.88 -1.10 -4.93
N GLU A 149 6.27 0.04 -4.58
CA GLU A 149 6.24 0.49 -3.17
C GLU A 149 5.46 -0.47 -2.27
N GLY A 150 4.54 -1.24 -2.81
CA GLY A 150 3.64 -2.11 -2.06
C GLY A 150 2.37 -1.41 -1.57
N PRO A 151 1.36 -2.19 -1.15
CA PRO A 151 0.02 -1.67 -0.88
C PRO A 151 -0.08 -0.81 0.38
N VAL A 152 -1.18 -0.06 0.45
CA VAL A 152 -1.59 0.77 1.58
C VAL A 152 -2.61 0.01 2.44
N PHE A 153 -2.47 0.07 3.76
CA PHE A 153 -3.46 -0.40 4.71
C PHE A 153 -4.12 0.77 5.45
N VAL A 154 -5.43 0.92 5.34
CA VAL A 154 -6.18 1.91 6.12
C VAL A 154 -7.04 1.21 7.18
N HIS A 155 -6.92 1.64 8.42
CA HIS A 155 -7.66 1.03 9.52
C HIS A 155 -8.27 2.07 10.46
N CYS A 156 -9.27 1.64 11.20
CA CYS A 156 -9.76 2.31 12.39
C CYS A 156 -9.88 1.28 13.51
N MET A 157 -10.41 1.63 14.65
CA MET A 157 -10.54 0.68 15.77
C MET A 157 -11.25 -0.61 15.36
N TRP A 158 -12.41 -0.52 14.75
CA TRP A 158 -13.26 -1.66 14.40
C TRP A 158 -13.17 -2.09 12.92
N GLY A 159 -12.48 -1.33 12.08
CA GLY A 159 -12.41 -1.61 10.64
C GLY A 159 -13.70 -1.37 9.86
N VAL A 160 -14.67 -0.67 10.44
CA VAL A 160 -16.02 -0.54 9.85
C VAL A 160 -16.41 0.90 9.49
N HIS A 161 -16.12 1.91 10.31
CA HIS A 161 -16.59 3.27 10.09
C HIS A 161 -15.57 4.15 9.34
N SER A 162 -14.59 4.71 10.06
CA SER A 162 -13.68 5.73 9.51
C SER A 162 -12.78 5.19 8.41
N SER A 163 -12.23 3.98 8.55
CA SER A 163 -11.45 3.34 7.49
C SER A 163 -12.33 3.08 6.25
N GLY A 164 -13.60 2.74 6.47
CA GLY A 164 -14.57 2.59 5.39
C GLY A 164 -14.86 3.89 4.65
N ALA A 165 -15.02 4.99 5.37
CA ALA A 165 -15.26 6.29 4.75
C ALA A 165 -14.09 6.73 3.87
N LEU A 166 -12.85 6.59 4.34
CA LEU A 166 -11.66 6.87 3.52
C LEU A 166 -11.58 5.94 2.30
N SER A 167 -11.89 4.66 2.47
CA SER A 167 -11.95 3.71 1.36
C SER A 167 -13.01 4.08 0.32
N ALA A 168 -14.19 4.49 0.76
CA ALA A 168 -15.26 4.95 -0.12
C ALA A 168 -14.86 6.20 -0.91
N MET A 169 -14.18 7.16 -0.27
CA MET A 169 -13.65 8.34 -0.95
C MET A 169 -12.57 7.97 -1.98
N ALA A 170 -11.71 7.01 -1.68
CA ALA A 170 -10.72 6.51 -2.64
C ALA A 170 -11.37 5.87 -3.88
N LEU A 171 -12.49 5.16 -3.71
CA LEU A 171 -13.24 4.59 -4.84
C LEU A 171 -13.86 5.69 -5.73
N VAL A 172 -14.32 6.80 -5.15
CA VAL A 172 -14.75 7.96 -5.94
C VAL A 172 -13.58 8.60 -6.67
N GLN A 173 -12.47 8.84 -5.95
CA GLN A 173 -11.29 9.50 -6.51
C GLN A 173 -10.67 8.71 -7.66
N PHE A 174 -10.45 7.42 -7.47
CA PHE A 174 -9.64 6.62 -8.39
C PHE A 174 -10.45 5.71 -9.31
N CYS A 175 -11.63 5.27 -8.87
CA CYS A 175 -12.40 4.27 -9.60
C CYS A 175 -13.64 4.84 -10.32
N GLY A 176 -13.84 6.15 -10.28
CA GLY A 176 -14.96 6.80 -10.95
C GLY A 176 -16.34 6.41 -10.40
N TRP A 177 -16.39 5.95 -9.15
CA TRP A 177 -17.68 5.67 -8.52
C TRP A 177 -18.42 6.98 -8.21
N SER A 178 -19.76 6.95 -8.31
CA SER A 178 -20.54 8.03 -7.76
C SER A 178 -20.45 8.05 -6.24
N GLU A 179 -20.71 9.22 -5.65
CA GLU A 179 -20.76 9.36 -4.19
C GLU A 179 -21.81 8.44 -3.55
N GLU A 180 -22.97 8.29 -4.20
CA GLU A 180 -24.05 7.43 -3.76
C GLU A 180 -23.60 5.96 -3.72
N ARG A 181 -22.97 5.47 -4.79
CA ARG A 181 -22.42 4.09 -4.83
C ARG A 181 -21.38 3.87 -3.74
N ALA A 182 -20.51 4.83 -3.52
CA ALA A 182 -19.47 4.74 -2.50
C ALA A 182 -20.05 4.73 -1.08
N LYS A 183 -21.08 5.53 -0.81
CA LYS A 183 -21.83 5.52 0.47
C LYS A 183 -22.59 4.23 0.67
N GLN A 184 -23.20 3.68 -0.40
CA GLN A 184 -23.86 2.37 -0.34
C GLN A 184 -22.86 1.28 0.04
N TYR A 185 -21.70 1.21 -0.64
CA TYR A 185 -20.61 0.29 -0.28
C TYR A 185 -20.22 0.45 1.20
N TRP A 186 -20.02 1.67 1.66
CA TRP A 186 -19.69 1.90 3.06
C TRP A 186 -20.75 1.35 4.00
N ASN A 187 -22.02 1.56 3.69
CA ASN A 187 -23.14 1.09 4.50
C ASN A 187 -23.22 -0.45 4.56
N GLU A 188 -23.05 -1.12 3.42
CA GLU A 188 -22.98 -2.58 3.35
C GLU A 188 -21.75 -3.13 4.09
N ALA A 189 -20.59 -2.49 3.86
CA ALA A 189 -19.32 -2.92 4.41
C ALA A 189 -19.19 -2.71 5.93
N ARG A 190 -19.99 -1.86 6.57
CA ARG A 190 -19.99 -1.71 8.03
C ARG A 190 -20.67 -2.87 8.77
N ASN A 191 -21.33 -3.80 8.04
CA ASN A 191 -21.90 -5.01 8.59
C ASN A 191 -22.85 -4.73 9.78
N ASN A 192 -23.79 -3.80 9.60
CA ASN A 192 -24.78 -3.36 10.60
C ASN A 192 -24.19 -2.75 11.88
N ALA A 193 -22.91 -2.44 11.93
CA ALA A 193 -22.32 -1.76 13.09
C ALA A 193 -23.02 -0.41 13.34
N PRO A 194 -23.43 -0.11 14.58
CA PRO A 194 -24.15 1.13 14.90
C PRO A 194 -23.23 2.35 14.78
N CYS A 195 -23.78 3.49 14.37
CA CYS A 195 -23.04 4.74 14.16
C CYS A 195 -23.19 5.75 15.30
N GLY A 196 -23.82 5.39 16.39
CA GLY A 196 -24.15 6.32 17.47
C GLY A 196 -25.24 7.32 17.08
N GLY A 197 -26.10 6.96 16.13
CA GLY A 197 -27.17 7.77 15.54
C GLY A 197 -27.46 7.31 14.11
N SER A 198 -27.91 8.23 13.25
CA SER A 198 -28.14 7.93 11.83
C SER A 198 -26.81 7.71 11.13
N CYS A 199 -26.63 6.53 10.52
CA CYS A 199 -25.45 6.19 9.73
C CYS A 199 -25.37 7.01 8.45
N ASP A 200 -26.49 7.33 7.83
CA ASP A 200 -26.50 8.18 6.62
C ASP A 200 -26.00 9.59 6.93
N LYS A 201 -26.50 10.20 8.00
CA LYS A 201 -25.99 11.50 8.46
C LYS A 201 -24.50 11.45 8.80
N TRP A 202 -24.02 10.34 9.34
CA TRP A 202 -22.62 10.16 9.68
C TRP A 202 -21.73 10.14 8.44
N ILE A 203 -22.07 9.34 7.43
CA ILE A 203 -21.28 9.25 6.20
C ILE A 203 -21.39 10.51 5.36
N ASP A 204 -22.54 11.14 5.30
CA ASP A 204 -22.76 12.42 4.62
C ASP A 204 -21.86 13.51 5.22
N ALA A 205 -21.77 13.57 6.54
CA ALA A 205 -20.88 14.51 7.22
C ALA A 205 -19.40 14.28 6.88
N LYS A 206 -18.99 13.04 6.52
CA LYS A 206 -17.63 12.76 6.07
C LYS A 206 -17.41 13.19 4.61
N PHE A 207 -18.33 12.83 3.73
CA PHE A 207 -18.27 13.20 2.32
C PHE A 207 -18.36 14.71 2.09
N LYS A 208 -18.99 15.46 2.97
CA LYS A 208 -19.03 16.94 2.91
C LYS A 208 -17.64 17.57 2.84
N HIS A 209 -16.60 16.90 3.34
CA HIS A 209 -15.22 17.35 3.33
C HIS A 209 -14.39 16.73 2.19
N PHE A 210 -14.96 15.79 1.45
CA PHE A 210 -14.31 15.22 0.28
C PHE A 210 -14.51 16.14 -0.94
N LYS A 211 -13.46 16.29 -1.73
CA LYS A 211 -13.48 16.91 -3.05
C LYS A 211 -12.62 16.08 -3.97
N TYR A 212 -13.16 15.77 -5.14
CA TYR A 212 -12.38 15.15 -6.21
C TYR A 212 -11.18 16.05 -6.55
N ASP A 213 -10.00 15.46 -6.63
CA ASP A 213 -8.78 16.17 -6.99
C ASP A 213 -8.30 15.69 -8.38
N PRO A 214 -8.45 16.47 -9.44
CA PRO A 214 -8.01 16.06 -10.78
C PRO A 214 -6.49 15.87 -10.90
N ALA A 215 -5.70 16.43 -9.98
CA ALA A 215 -4.25 16.20 -9.94
C ALA A 215 -3.88 14.76 -9.50
N LEU A 216 -4.85 14.01 -8.95
CA LEU A 216 -4.69 12.60 -8.55
C LEU A 216 -5.43 11.66 -9.51
N GLU A 217 -5.72 12.09 -10.72
CA GLU A 217 -6.36 11.24 -11.72
C GLU A 217 -5.40 10.13 -12.18
N ILE A 218 -5.95 8.94 -12.37
CA ILE A 218 -5.20 7.77 -12.84
C ILE A 218 -5.67 7.38 -14.24
N SER A 219 -4.81 6.68 -14.99
CA SER A 219 -5.14 6.20 -16.33
C SER A 219 -6.25 5.14 -16.32
N ASP A 220 -6.95 5.00 -17.44
CA ASP A 220 -7.97 3.96 -17.62
C ASP A 220 -7.37 2.55 -17.49
N ALA A 221 -6.11 2.35 -17.90
CA ALA A 221 -5.40 1.08 -17.74
C ALA A 221 -5.16 0.73 -16.26
N GLN A 222 -4.71 1.71 -15.45
CA GLN A 222 -4.58 1.54 -14.00
C GLN A 222 -5.93 1.23 -13.37
N ARG A 223 -6.96 2.02 -13.72
CA ARG A 223 -8.34 1.83 -13.24
C ARG A 223 -8.87 0.43 -13.54
N ALA A 224 -8.70 -0.06 -14.76
CA ALA A 224 -9.14 -1.39 -15.18
C ALA A 224 -8.44 -2.52 -14.39
N THR A 225 -7.23 -2.27 -13.93
CA THR A 225 -6.42 -3.25 -13.19
C THR A 225 -6.79 -3.32 -11.71
N ILE A 226 -6.99 -2.17 -11.06
CA ILE A 226 -7.07 -2.10 -9.59
C ILE A 226 -8.50 -1.93 -9.07
N CYS A 227 -9.40 -1.34 -9.86
CA CYS A 227 -10.72 -0.97 -9.38
C CYS A 227 -11.73 -2.12 -9.39
N PRO A 228 -12.62 -2.18 -8.39
CA PRO A 228 -13.69 -3.16 -8.36
C PRO A 228 -14.68 -2.93 -9.50
N LYS A 229 -15.18 -4.05 -10.05
CA LYS A 229 -16.16 -4.09 -11.14
C LYS A 229 -17.57 -3.76 -10.67
#